data_f63808a1af1b1e1b4c46e453581cb49b
#
_entry.id   f63808a1af1b1e1b4c46e453581cb49b
#
_cell.length_a   1.000
_cell.length_b   1.000
_cell.length_c   1.000
_cell.angle_alpha   90.00
_cell.angle_beta   90.00
_cell.angle_gamma   90.00
#
_symmetry.space_group_name_H-M   'P 1'
#
loop_
_entity.id
_entity.type
_entity.pdbx_description
1 polymer ?
#
loop_
_entity_poly.entity_id
_entity_poly.type
_entity_poly.pdbx_seq_one_letter_code
_entity_poly.pdbx_strand_id
1 'polypeptide(L)'
;LGAKLLDDVITTTNVTLKFVSVGISINHLLNLSDLERHKIIQNFANLTNKPDYMIIDVGAGAESSSFTFMASADKVIVVITAEPTSFIDAYGLIKTAFLDYKMNNFGVIVNMAHSNIQAKLNFEKFRNITQKFLDVNLKFIGGISSSQRIKNSIISRKPIMSGNPYKSLTLINI
;
A
#
# COMPACT_ATOMS: atom_id res chain seq x y z
N LEU A 1 -5.22 -22.69 -18.89
CA LEU A 1 -4.38 -21.50 -18.96
C LEU A 1 -2.97 -21.92 -18.57
N GLY A 2 -2.05 -22.02 -19.57
CA GLY A 2 -0.65 -22.33 -19.33
C GLY A 2 -0.06 -21.29 -18.38
N ALA A 3 0.61 -21.74 -17.33
CA ALA A 3 1.26 -20.88 -16.36
C ALA A 3 2.38 -20.11 -17.07
N LYS A 4 2.10 -18.85 -17.45
CA LYS A 4 3.17 -17.90 -17.75
C LYS A 4 3.96 -17.71 -16.46
N LEU A 5 5.29 -17.78 -16.57
CA LEU A 5 6.15 -17.40 -15.45
C LEU A 5 5.89 -15.92 -15.12
N LEU A 6 6.04 -15.54 -13.86
CA LEU A 6 5.83 -14.15 -13.44
C LEU A 6 6.73 -13.20 -14.23
N ASP A 7 7.94 -13.63 -14.57
CA ASP A 7 8.89 -12.88 -15.41
C ASP A 7 8.30 -12.52 -16.81
N ASP A 8 7.40 -13.33 -17.35
CA ASP A 8 6.79 -13.10 -18.68
C ASP A 8 5.72 -12.00 -18.67
N VAL A 9 5.22 -11.64 -17.51
CA VAL A 9 4.14 -10.63 -17.34
C VAL A 9 4.64 -9.31 -16.75
N ILE A 10 5.94 -9.25 -16.43
CA ILE A 10 6.58 -8.02 -15.94
C ILE A 10 6.73 -7.04 -17.10
N THR A 11 6.16 -5.85 -16.92
CA THR A 11 6.36 -4.73 -17.84
C THR A 11 7.42 -3.80 -17.25
N THR A 12 8.45 -3.50 -18.05
CA THR A 12 9.50 -2.55 -17.68
C THR A 12 9.19 -1.18 -18.25
N THR A 13 9.29 -0.14 -17.45
CA THR A 13 9.19 1.24 -17.90
C THR A 13 10.54 1.78 -18.36
N ASN A 14 10.58 3.01 -18.88
CA ASN A 14 11.85 3.70 -19.27
C ASN A 14 12.75 4.05 -18.07
N VAL A 15 12.32 3.75 -16.86
CA VAL A 15 13.05 3.88 -15.60
C VAL A 15 13.19 2.48 -14.99
N THR A 16 13.95 2.35 -13.95
CA THR A 16 14.16 1.09 -13.19
C THR A 16 12.90 0.49 -12.57
N LEU A 17 11.75 1.09 -12.80
CA LEU A 17 10.46 0.62 -12.32
C LEU A 17 9.94 -0.52 -13.21
N LYS A 18 9.66 -1.64 -12.60
CA LYS A 18 8.95 -2.78 -13.18
C LYS A 18 7.59 -2.88 -12.53
N PHE A 19 6.57 -3.25 -13.28
CA PHE A 19 5.25 -3.50 -12.70
C PHE A 19 4.58 -4.71 -13.32
N VAL A 20 3.76 -5.35 -12.53
CA VAL A 20 2.82 -6.37 -12.97
C VAL A 20 1.43 -5.74 -12.89
N SER A 21 0.79 -5.59 -14.04
CA SER A 21 -0.59 -5.15 -14.09
C SER A 21 -1.49 -6.37 -14.10
N VAL A 22 -2.36 -6.46 -13.13
CA VAL A 22 -3.42 -7.44 -13.18
C VAL A 22 -4.52 -6.85 -14.06
N GLY A 23 -4.74 -7.49 -15.22
CA GLY A 23 -5.77 -7.06 -16.18
C GLY A 23 -7.16 -7.02 -15.55
N ILE A 24 -8.12 -6.46 -16.28
CA ILE A 24 -9.48 -6.04 -15.90
C ILE A 24 -10.33 -7.10 -15.14
N SER A 25 -9.84 -8.30 -14.94
CA SER A 25 -10.54 -9.37 -14.22
C SER A 25 -10.24 -9.34 -12.71
N ILE A 26 -10.53 -8.20 -12.07
CA ILE A 26 -10.47 -8.05 -10.61
C ILE A 26 -11.24 -9.20 -9.92
N ASN A 27 -12.38 -9.61 -10.47
CA ASN A 27 -13.18 -10.73 -9.96
C ASN A 27 -12.40 -12.06 -9.88
N HIS A 28 -11.42 -12.30 -10.74
CA HIS A 28 -10.60 -13.51 -10.67
C HIS A 28 -9.58 -13.47 -9.51
N LEU A 29 -9.02 -12.30 -9.19
CA LEU A 29 -8.11 -12.17 -8.05
C LEU A 29 -8.83 -12.23 -6.71
N LEU A 30 -10.03 -11.70 -6.66
CA LEU A 30 -10.87 -11.72 -5.46
C LEU A 30 -11.32 -13.16 -5.13
N ASN A 31 -11.46 -14.01 -6.15
CA ASN A 31 -11.93 -15.40 -6.02
C ASN A 31 -10.79 -16.44 -6.04
N LEU A 32 -9.52 -16.02 -5.95
CA LEU A 32 -8.42 -16.95 -5.83
C LEU A 32 -8.54 -17.78 -4.53
N SER A 33 -8.40 -19.08 -4.66
CA SER A 33 -8.24 -19.96 -3.51
C SER A 33 -6.95 -19.62 -2.74
N ASP A 34 -6.87 -20.00 -1.48
CA ASP A 34 -5.67 -19.79 -0.66
C ASP A 34 -4.44 -20.43 -1.29
N LEU A 35 -4.59 -21.58 -1.93
CA LEU A 35 -3.51 -22.26 -2.64
C LEU A 35 -2.98 -21.45 -3.82
N GLU A 36 -3.87 -20.84 -4.60
CA GLU A 36 -3.46 -19.99 -5.73
C GLU A 36 -2.75 -18.73 -5.27
N ARG A 37 -3.22 -18.11 -4.17
CA ARG A 37 -2.55 -16.95 -3.55
C ARG A 37 -1.15 -17.30 -3.07
N HIS A 38 -0.98 -18.42 -2.38
CA HIS A 38 0.34 -18.90 -1.95
C HIS A 38 1.28 -19.16 -3.12
N LYS A 39 0.77 -19.74 -4.23
CA LYS A 39 1.58 -19.93 -5.45
C LYS A 39 2.05 -18.60 -6.04
N ILE A 40 1.19 -17.57 -6.06
CA ILE A 40 1.58 -16.22 -6.52
C ILE A 40 2.70 -15.66 -5.66
N ILE A 41 2.58 -15.75 -4.33
CA ILE A 41 3.61 -15.28 -3.39
C ILE A 41 4.94 -16.03 -3.60
N GLN A 42 4.89 -17.35 -3.77
CA GLN A 42 6.08 -18.16 -4.07
C GLN A 42 6.73 -17.76 -5.40
N ASN A 43 5.94 -17.40 -6.41
CA ASN A 43 6.48 -16.93 -7.70
C ASN A 43 7.25 -15.62 -7.55
N PHE A 44 6.87 -14.71 -6.63
CA PHE A 44 7.66 -13.52 -6.33
C PHE A 44 9.04 -13.87 -5.75
N ALA A 45 9.13 -14.89 -4.90
CA ALA A 45 10.41 -15.35 -4.35
C ALA A 45 11.34 -15.94 -5.41
N ASN A 46 10.78 -16.46 -6.51
CA ASN A 46 11.48 -17.12 -7.60
C ASN A 46 11.79 -16.20 -8.79
N LEU A 47 11.59 -14.89 -8.67
CA LEU A 47 11.96 -13.95 -9.73
C LEU A 47 13.43 -14.05 -10.08
N THR A 48 13.73 -14.12 -11.38
CA THR A 48 15.10 -14.18 -11.91
C THR A 48 15.89 -12.90 -11.55
N ASN A 49 15.24 -11.75 -11.67
CA ASN A 49 15.80 -10.45 -11.31
C ASN A 49 15.04 -9.90 -10.10
N LYS A 50 15.54 -10.15 -8.91
CA LYS A 50 14.93 -9.67 -7.66
C LYS A 50 14.98 -8.15 -7.60
N PRO A 51 13.86 -7.48 -7.28
CA PRO A 51 13.84 -6.05 -7.05
C PRO A 51 14.46 -5.72 -5.68
N ASP A 52 15.05 -4.52 -5.54
CA ASP A 52 15.48 -4.01 -4.23
C ASP A 52 14.28 -3.77 -3.30
N TYR A 53 13.17 -3.33 -3.89
CA TYR A 53 11.89 -3.11 -3.19
C TYR A 53 10.73 -3.62 -4.04
N MET A 54 9.80 -4.31 -3.40
CA MET A 54 8.53 -4.73 -4.00
C MET A 54 7.38 -4.05 -3.26
N ILE A 55 6.54 -3.34 -4.00
CA ILE A 55 5.34 -2.70 -3.47
C ILE A 55 4.13 -3.45 -4.01
N ILE A 56 3.31 -3.97 -3.11
CA ILE A 56 2.04 -4.60 -3.44
C ILE A 56 0.94 -3.61 -3.11
N ASP A 57 0.30 -3.06 -4.15
CA ASP A 57 -0.85 -2.19 -4.00
C ASP A 57 -2.10 -3.05 -3.78
N VAL A 58 -2.61 -3.00 -2.57
CA VAL A 58 -3.76 -3.79 -2.13
C VAL A 58 -4.99 -2.89 -2.16
N GLY A 59 -6.05 -3.34 -2.79
CA GLY A 59 -7.30 -2.59 -2.86
C GLY A 59 -7.86 -2.24 -1.46
N ALA A 60 -8.58 -1.13 -1.38
CA ALA A 60 -9.29 -0.75 -0.18
C ALA A 60 -10.37 -1.79 0.14
N GLY A 61 -10.32 -2.37 1.33
CA GLY A 61 -11.29 -3.37 1.79
C GLY A 61 -10.65 -4.47 2.62
N ALA A 62 -11.46 -5.06 3.50
CA ALA A 62 -11.05 -6.18 4.36
C ALA A 62 -11.32 -7.53 3.69
N GLU A 63 -10.89 -7.70 2.44
CA GLU A 63 -11.06 -8.97 1.72
C GLU A 63 -9.95 -9.96 2.09
N SER A 64 -10.28 -11.24 2.15
CA SER A 64 -9.34 -12.30 2.54
C SER A 64 -8.08 -12.34 1.67
N SER A 65 -8.19 -11.97 0.37
CA SER A 65 -7.07 -11.86 -0.55
C SER A 65 -6.05 -10.82 -0.11
N SER A 66 -6.50 -9.65 0.34
CA SER A 66 -5.66 -8.56 0.82
C SER A 66 -4.81 -9.00 2.01
N PHE A 67 -5.40 -9.69 2.97
CA PHE A 67 -4.69 -10.15 4.18
C PHE A 67 -3.62 -11.19 3.89
N THR A 68 -3.83 -12.06 2.90
CA THR A 68 -2.80 -13.04 2.50
C THR A 68 -1.54 -12.34 1.99
N PHE A 69 -1.68 -11.31 1.16
CA PHE A 69 -0.56 -10.52 0.68
C PHE A 69 0.08 -9.67 1.81
N MET A 70 -0.74 -9.06 2.67
CA MET A 70 -0.24 -8.31 3.82
C MET A 70 0.58 -9.20 4.77
N ALA A 71 0.11 -10.42 5.05
CA ALA A 71 0.79 -11.37 5.93
C ALA A 71 2.12 -11.88 5.35
N SER A 72 2.31 -11.82 4.04
CA SER A 72 3.55 -12.23 3.37
C SER A 72 4.55 -11.09 3.20
N ALA A 73 4.18 -9.86 3.52
CA ALA A 73 5.02 -8.69 3.36
C ALA A 73 5.89 -8.43 4.61
N ASP A 74 7.12 -7.94 4.40
CA ASP A 74 8.00 -7.52 5.50
C ASP A 74 7.45 -6.32 6.28
N LYS A 75 6.68 -5.47 5.59
CA LYS A 75 6.09 -4.26 6.16
C LYS A 75 4.72 -4.00 5.56
N VAL A 76 3.77 -3.70 6.42
CA VAL A 76 2.44 -3.23 6.02
C VAL A 76 2.34 -1.74 6.29
N ILE A 77 1.96 -0.98 5.26
CA ILE A 77 1.77 0.47 5.35
C ILE A 77 0.29 0.76 5.12
N VAL A 78 -0.34 1.38 6.11
CA VAL A 78 -1.72 1.84 6.05
C VAL A 78 -1.71 3.32 5.70
N VAL A 79 -2.45 3.70 4.67
CA VAL A 79 -2.57 5.10 4.24
C VAL A 79 -3.90 5.65 4.75
N ILE A 80 -3.84 6.73 5.51
CA ILE A 80 -5.02 7.43 6.03
C ILE A 80 -5.07 8.87 5.53
N THR A 81 -6.25 9.47 5.55
CA THR A 81 -6.46 10.92 5.39
C THR A 81 -6.95 11.52 6.71
N ALA A 82 -7.18 12.83 6.74
CA ALA A 82 -7.77 13.50 7.91
C ALA A 82 -9.29 13.23 8.09
N GLU A 83 -9.90 12.52 7.14
CA GLU A 83 -11.32 12.25 7.13
C GLU A 83 -11.71 11.17 8.14
N PRO A 84 -12.80 11.34 8.91
CA PRO A 84 -13.26 10.36 9.89
C PRO A 84 -13.52 8.97 9.29
N THR A 85 -14.05 8.90 8.09
CA THR A 85 -14.30 7.65 7.35
C THR A 85 -13.02 6.87 7.10
N SER A 86 -11.95 7.58 6.70
CA SER A 86 -10.63 6.97 6.52
C SER A 86 -10.08 6.35 7.81
N PHE A 87 -10.35 6.97 8.96
CA PHE A 87 -9.95 6.39 10.25
C PHE A 87 -10.73 5.11 10.58
N ILE A 88 -12.04 5.10 10.30
CA ILE A 88 -12.90 3.94 10.53
C ILE A 88 -12.46 2.77 9.66
N ASP A 89 -12.20 3.01 8.37
CA ASP A 89 -11.79 1.99 7.42
C ASP A 89 -10.41 1.41 7.79
N ALA A 90 -9.44 2.29 8.10
CA ALA A 90 -8.11 1.88 8.53
C ALA A 90 -8.14 1.11 9.86
N TYR A 91 -8.97 1.54 10.82
CA TYR A 91 -9.17 0.81 12.07
C TYR A 91 -9.76 -0.58 11.82
N GLY A 92 -10.80 -0.69 10.98
CA GLY A 92 -11.41 -1.96 10.61
C GLY A 92 -10.41 -2.93 9.99
N LEU A 93 -9.58 -2.44 9.05
CA LEU A 93 -8.50 -3.20 8.43
C LEU A 93 -7.50 -3.72 9.48
N ILE A 94 -6.98 -2.82 10.33
CA ILE A 94 -6.00 -3.17 11.37
C ILE A 94 -6.60 -4.14 12.39
N LYS A 95 -7.86 -3.95 12.77
CA LYS A 95 -8.57 -4.85 13.69
C LYS A 95 -8.64 -6.28 13.13
N THR A 96 -9.07 -6.44 11.89
CA THR A 96 -9.14 -7.75 11.24
C THR A 96 -7.73 -8.36 11.11
N ALA A 97 -6.74 -7.58 10.66
CA ALA A 97 -5.35 -8.03 10.57
C ALA A 97 -4.80 -8.51 11.93
N PHE A 98 -5.11 -7.81 13.00
CA PHE A 98 -4.69 -8.15 14.35
C PHE A 98 -5.40 -9.40 14.89
N LEU A 99 -6.73 -9.45 14.81
CA LEU A 99 -7.52 -10.52 15.42
C LEU A 99 -7.36 -11.84 14.66
N ASP A 100 -7.46 -11.80 13.35
CA ASP A 100 -7.56 -13.01 12.52
C ASP A 100 -6.18 -13.47 12.00
N TYR A 101 -5.28 -12.52 11.71
CA TYR A 101 -3.97 -12.80 11.11
C TYR A 101 -2.79 -12.55 12.05
N LYS A 102 -3.05 -12.17 13.32
CA LYS A 102 -2.02 -11.94 14.36
C LYS A 102 -0.97 -10.90 14.01
N MET A 103 -1.31 -9.96 13.14
CA MET A 103 -0.43 -8.87 12.74
C MET A 103 -0.56 -7.72 13.73
N ASN A 104 0.56 -7.24 14.26
CA ASN A 104 0.56 -6.21 15.30
C ASN A 104 1.46 -5.00 15.00
N ASN A 105 2.13 -4.96 13.84
CA ASN A 105 3.03 -3.88 13.47
C ASN A 105 2.62 -3.26 12.14
N PHE A 106 2.33 -1.95 12.14
CA PHE A 106 1.90 -1.23 10.95
C PHE A 106 2.60 0.11 10.84
N GLY A 107 3.09 0.43 9.63
CA GLY A 107 3.45 1.78 9.26
C GLY A 107 2.21 2.58 8.90
N VAL A 108 2.18 3.87 9.21
CA VAL A 108 1.07 4.75 8.84
C VAL A 108 1.58 5.96 8.08
N ILE A 109 1.01 6.19 6.90
CA ILE A 109 1.21 7.40 6.11
C ILE A 109 -0.07 8.24 6.18
N VAL A 110 0.06 9.54 6.45
CA VAL A 110 -1.07 10.48 6.38
C VAL A 110 -1.04 11.21 5.05
N ASN A 111 -1.98 10.91 4.20
CA ASN A 111 -2.10 11.51 2.87
C ASN A 111 -2.97 12.78 2.90
N MET A 112 -2.80 13.64 1.91
CA MET A 112 -3.55 14.89 1.73
C MET A 112 -3.46 15.86 2.93
N ALA A 113 -2.39 15.80 3.69
CA ALA A 113 -2.17 16.72 4.80
C ALA A 113 -1.82 18.14 4.29
N HIS A 114 -2.24 19.18 5.02
CA HIS A 114 -1.86 20.55 4.67
C HIS A 114 -0.43 20.90 5.14
N SER A 115 0.05 20.23 6.18
CA SER A 115 1.39 20.41 6.71
C SER A 115 1.88 19.15 7.42
N ASN A 116 3.20 19.09 7.71
CA ASN A 116 3.79 18.01 8.49
C ASN A 116 3.24 17.93 9.91
N ILE A 117 3.07 19.09 10.52
CA ILE A 117 2.50 19.19 11.87
C ILE A 117 1.10 18.56 11.88
N GLN A 118 0.27 18.90 10.89
CA GLN A 118 -1.07 18.35 10.81
C GLN A 118 -1.06 16.84 10.51
N ALA A 119 -0.16 16.37 9.64
CA ALA A 119 0.00 14.94 9.39
C ALA A 119 0.31 14.19 10.68
N LYS A 120 1.26 14.69 11.47
CA LYS A 120 1.64 14.10 12.75
C LYS A 120 0.50 14.14 13.76
N LEU A 121 -0.23 15.24 13.85
CA LEU A 121 -1.41 15.35 14.74
C LEU A 121 -2.52 14.36 14.35
N ASN A 122 -2.79 14.18 13.07
CA ASN A 122 -3.77 13.21 12.59
C ASN A 122 -3.34 11.78 12.86
N PHE A 123 -2.05 11.47 12.68
CA PHE A 123 -1.49 10.18 13.07
C PHE A 123 -1.68 9.92 14.57
N GLU A 124 -1.33 10.88 15.44
CA GLU A 124 -1.47 10.73 16.89
C GLU A 124 -2.92 10.50 17.31
N LYS A 125 -3.87 11.22 16.69
CA LYS A 125 -5.31 11.00 16.92
C LYS A 125 -5.70 9.57 16.54
N PHE A 126 -5.31 9.12 15.35
CA PHE A 126 -5.60 7.77 14.87
C PHE A 126 -4.97 6.71 15.78
N ARG A 127 -3.70 6.87 16.13
CA ARG A 127 -2.97 5.98 17.03
C ARG A 127 -3.67 5.85 18.39
N ASN A 128 -4.01 6.97 19.00
CA ASN A 128 -4.65 7.00 20.30
C ASN A 128 -6.02 6.33 20.30
N ILE A 129 -6.81 6.50 19.23
CA ILE A 129 -8.09 5.80 19.08
C ILE A 129 -7.87 4.30 18.93
N THR A 130 -6.96 3.89 18.06
CA THR A 130 -6.72 2.49 17.74
C THR A 130 -6.16 1.73 18.96
N GLN A 131 -5.17 2.29 19.63
CA GLN A 131 -4.51 1.65 20.79
C GLN A 131 -5.35 1.59 22.05
N LYS A 132 -6.50 2.27 22.11
CA LYS A 132 -7.48 2.06 23.19
C LYS A 132 -8.11 0.67 23.17
N PHE A 133 -8.18 0.04 22.00
CA PHE A 133 -8.92 -1.21 21.81
C PHE A 133 -8.05 -2.35 21.27
N LEU A 134 -6.91 -2.04 20.68
CA LEU A 134 -6.03 -3.02 20.04
C LEU A 134 -4.59 -2.85 20.54
N ASP A 135 -3.98 -3.97 20.90
CA ASP A 135 -2.55 -3.99 21.27
C ASP A 135 -1.69 -4.09 20.00
N VAL A 136 -1.61 -2.98 19.28
CA VAL A 136 -0.87 -2.87 18.02
C VAL A 136 0.15 -1.75 18.07
N ASN A 137 1.27 -1.95 17.40
CA ASN A 137 2.30 -0.95 17.22
C ASN A 137 2.07 -0.18 15.92
N LEU A 138 1.76 1.11 16.02
CA LEU A 138 1.59 2.01 14.89
C LEU A 138 2.78 2.97 14.81
N LYS A 139 3.51 2.93 13.70
CA LYS A 139 4.67 3.80 13.44
C LYS A 139 4.32 4.86 12.41
N PHE A 140 4.51 6.14 12.74
CA PHE A 140 4.42 7.22 11.76
C PHE A 140 5.54 7.09 10.74
N ILE A 141 5.20 6.94 9.47
CA ILE A 141 6.16 6.87 8.36
C ILE A 141 6.36 8.26 7.76
N GLY A 142 5.29 9.06 7.66
CA GLY A 142 5.35 10.40 7.10
C GLY A 142 4.01 10.94 6.68
N GLY A 143 4.00 12.19 6.20
CA GLY A 143 2.85 12.83 5.59
C GLY A 143 3.08 13.09 4.10
N ILE A 144 2.03 13.04 3.33
CA ILE A 144 2.02 13.46 1.91
C ILE A 144 1.10 14.67 1.81
N SER A 145 1.66 15.79 1.34
CA SER A 145 0.88 17.02 1.20
C SER A 145 -0.10 16.93 0.03
N SER A 146 -1.27 17.54 0.21
CA SER A 146 -2.17 17.80 -0.91
C SER A 146 -1.45 18.68 -1.96
N SER A 147 -1.47 18.25 -3.20
CA SER A 147 -0.74 18.92 -4.28
C SER A 147 -1.53 18.95 -5.57
N GLN A 148 -1.64 20.15 -6.15
CA GLN A 148 -2.25 20.30 -7.48
C GLN A 148 -1.45 19.56 -8.57
N ARG A 149 -0.14 19.40 -8.38
CA ARG A 149 0.72 18.63 -9.31
C ARG A 149 0.33 17.17 -9.35
N ILE A 150 -0.01 16.57 -8.19
CA ILE A 150 -0.50 15.18 -8.12
C ILE A 150 -1.83 15.09 -8.88
N LYS A 151 -2.76 16.02 -8.65
CA LYS A 151 -4.04 16.04 -9.36
C LYS A 151 -3.86 16.17 -10.88
N ASN A 152 -2.98 17.07 -11.31
CA ASN A 152 -2.68 17.26 -12.74
C ASN A 152 -2.01 16.02 -13.36
N SER A 153 -1.14 15.33 -12.62
CA SER A 153 -0.49 14.09 -13.04
C SER A 153 -1.53 12.99 -13.32
N ILE A 154 -2.52 12.85 -12.44
CA ILE A 154 -3.61 11.88 -12.60
C ILE A 154 -4.45 12.23 -13.84
N ILE A 155 -4.86 13.50 -14.01
CA ILE A 155 -5.66 13.96 -15.14
C ILE A 155 -4.91 13.77 -16.47
N SER A 156 -3.63 14.12 -16.51
CA SER A 156 -2.81 13.99 -17.71
C SER A 156 -2.30 12.57 -17.96
N ARG A 157 -2.56 11.63 -17.05
CA ARG A 157 -2.06 10.24 -17.10
C ARG A 157 -0.53 10.16 -17.26
N LYS A 158 0.19 11.11 -16.68
CA LYS A 158 1.65 11.14 -16.68
C LYS A 158 2.16 10.98 -15.26
N PRO A 159 3.04 10.00 -15.00
CA PRO A 159 3.59 9.80 -13.66
C PRO A 159 4.26 11.07 -13.14
N ILE A 160 3.94 11.48 -11.91
CA ILE A 160 4.51 12.69 -11.31
C ILE A 160 6.03 12.65 -11.19
N MET A 161 6.59 11.45 -11.09
CA MET A 161 8.03 11.19 -10.96
C MET A 161 8.74 11.03 -12.31
N SER A 162 8.06 11.18 -13.45
CA SER A 162 8.68 11.08 -14.77
C SER A 162 9.61 12.26 -15.12
N GLY A 163 9.63 13.32 -14.28
CA GLY A 163 10.57 14.43 -14.34
C GLY A 163 11.68 14.30 -13.30
N ASN A 164 12.38 15.40 -13.00
CA ASN A 164 13.38 15.41 -11.92
C ASN A 164 12.72 15.07 -10.58
N PRO A 165 12.99 13.91 -9.96
CA PRO A 165 12.31 13.44 -8.77
C PRO A 165 12.48 14.38 -7.57
N TYR A 166 13.60 15.09 -7.49
CA TYR A 166 13.90 16.01 -6.40
C TYR A 166 13.11 17.33 -6.46
N LYS A 167 12.49 17.65 -7.60
CA LYS A 167 11.62 18.83 -7.75
C LYS A 167 10.13 18.51 -7.63
N SER A 168 9.74 17.24 -7.55
CA SER A 168 8.34 16.84 -7.74
C SER A 168 7.58 16.48 -6.47
N LEU A 169 8.24 16.11 -5.42
CA LEU A 169 7.61 15.76 -4.14
C LEU A 169 8.23 16.61 -3.04
N THR A 170 7.42 17.45 -2.42
CA THR A 170 7.70 17.85 -1.05
C THR A 170 7.35 16.64 -0.19
N LEU A 171 8.24 15.65 -0.16
CA LEU A 171 8.29 14.72 0.93
C LEU A 171 8.56 15.57 2.15
N ILE A 172 7.60 15.62 3.02
CA ILE A 172 7.76 16.26 4.31
C ILE A 172 8.76 15.35 5.04
N ASN A 173 10.02 15.76 5.05
CA ASN A 173 11.10 15.03 5.70
C ASN A 173 10.70 14.72 7.15
N ILE A 174 10.94 13.47 7.51
CA ILE A 174 10.83 12.89 8.85
C ILE A 174 11.86 13.56 9.75
#